data_0ff0969d7c13237ade8edaeae7c84711
#
_entry.id   0ff0969d7c13237ade8edaeae7c84711
#
_cell.length_a   1.000
_cell.length_b   1.000
_cell.length_c   1.000
_cell.angle_alpha   90.00
_cell.angle_beta   90.00
_cell.angle_gamma   90.00
#
_symmetry.space_group_name_H-M   'P 1'
#
loop_
_entity.id
_entity.type
_entity.pdbx_description
1 polymer ?
#
loop_
_entity_poly.entity_id
_entity_poly.type
_entity_poly.pdbx_seq_one_letter_code
_entity_poly.pdbx_strand_id
1 'polypeptide(L)' 'EVHIGDLIVDEKYRKSGLGSKLVKTVEDTYKGKEYDIITLTTFGFQAPEFYKKLGYKVDFVRNNSDSRLSKYFLSKKI' A
#
# COMPACT_ATOMS: atom_id res chain seq x y z
N GLU A 1 -9.36 11.47 5.03
CA GLU A 1 -8.23 10.55 4.87
C GLU A 1 -8.54 9.20 5.49
N VAL A 2 -8.20 8.12 4.80
CA VAL A 2 -8.34 6.75 5.29
C VAL A 2 -6.95 6.17 5.46
N HIS A 3 -6.64 5.66 6.64
CA HIS A 3 -5.38 4.97 6.89
C HIS A 3 -5.65 3.48 7.03
N ILE A 4 -5.09 2.68 6.10
CA ILE A 4 -5.27 1.23 6.09
C ILE A 4 -4.31 0.55 7.09
N GLY A 5 -3.24 1.23 7.47
CA GLY A 5 -2.24 0.67 8.36
C GLY A 5 -1.28 -0.25 7.62
N ASP A 6 -0.91 -1.35 8.24
CA ASP A 6 0.06 -2.27 7.65
C ASP A 6 -0.66 -3.29 6.76
N LEU A 7 -1.04 -2.84 5.56
CA LEU A 7 -1.66 -3.73 4.59
C LEU A 7 -0.62 -4.69 4.05
N ILE A 8 -0.82 -5.97 4.30
CA ILE A 8 0.06 -7.04 3.83
C ILE A 8 -0.70 -7.89 2.82
N VAL A 9 -0.16 -8.00 1.62
CA VAL A 9 -0.68 -8.89 0.59
C VAL A 9 0.32 -10.01 0.40
N ASP A 10 -0.13 -11.25 0.61
CA ASP A 10 0.71 -12.43 0.44
C ASP A 10 1.34 -12.44 -0.95
N GLU A 11 2.60 -12.87 -1.04
CA GLU A 11 3.35 -12.87 -2.29
C GLU A 11 2.63 -13.60 -3.41
N LYS A 12 2.01 -14.75 -3.09
CA LYS A 12 1.30 -15.53 -4.10
C LYS A 12 0.12 -14.77 -4.70
N TYR A 13 -0.55 -13.94 -3.89
CA TYR A 13 -1.68 -13.13 -4.38
C TYR A 13 -1.19 -11.96 -5.20
N ARG A 14 -0.03 -11.39 -4.85
CA ARG A 14 0.56 -10.33 -5.67
C ARG A 14 0.89 -10.82 -7.07
N LYS A 15 1.41 -12.06 -7.17
CA LYS A 15 1.79 -12.66 -8.45
C LYS A 15 0.59 -13.08 -9.28
N SER A 16 -0.52 -13.45 -8.66
CA SER A 16 -1.72 -13.91 -9.35
C SER A 16 -2.69 -12.78 -9.72
N GLY A 17 -2.40 -11.55 -9.32
CA GLY A 17 -3.30 -10.43 -9.57
C GLY A 17 -4.40 -10.26 -8.53
N LEU A 18 -4.55 -11.19 -7.60
CA LEU A 18 -5.59 -11.12 -6.56
C LEU A 18 -5.29 -10.00 -5.57
N GLY A 19 -4.01 -9.74 -5.32
CA GLY A 19 -3.61 -8.63 -4.45
C GLY A 19 -4.05 -7.28 -5.01
N SER A 20 -3.91 -7.08 -6.32
CA SER A 20 -4.35 -5.84 -6.97
C SER A 20 -5.86 -5.67 -6.85
N LYS A 21 -6.61 -6.75 -7.02
CA LYS A 21 -8.07 -6.72 -6.86
C LYS A 21 -8.47 -6.37 -5.42
N LEU A 22 -7.75 -6.91 -4.44
CA LEU A 22 -8.02 -6.61 -3.04
C LEU A 22 -7.81 -5.13 -2.75
N VAL A 23 -6.70 -4.57 -3.18
CA VAL A 23 -6.40 -3.14 -2.99
C VAL A 23 -7.45 -2.28 -3.68
N LYS A 24 -7.82 -2.62 -4.92
CA LYS A 24 -8.84 -1.88 -5.66
C LYS A 24 -10.19 -1.94 -4.97
N THR A 25 -10.56 -3.09 -4.39
CA THR A 25 -11.80 -3.23 -3.65
C THR A 25 -11.83 -2.27 -2.44
N VAL A 26 -10.72 -2.17 -1.73
CA VAL A 26 -10.62 -1.23 -0.62
C VAL A 26 -10.77 0.21 -1.11
N GLU A 27 -10.09 0.57 -2.21
CA GLU A 27 -10.19 1.90 -2.79
C GLU A 27 -11.63 2.22 -3.19
N ASP A 28 -12.31 1.29 -3.87
CA ASP A 28 -13.68 1.48 -4.31
C ASP A 28 -14.65 1.61 -3.13
N THR A 29 -14.39 0.88 -2.04
CA THR A 29 -15.21 0.94 -0.84
C THR A 29 -15.21 2.34 -0.24
N TYR A 30 -14.07 3.00 -0.20
CA TYR A 30 -13.94 4.31 0.44
C TYR A 30 -14.17 5.48 -0.50
N LYS A 31 -14.00 5.27 -1.80
CA LYS A 31 -14.15 6.32 -2.80
C LYS A 31 -15.53 6.99 -2.77
N GLY A 32 -16.56 6.24 -2.48
CA GLY A 32 -17.93 6.76 -2.40
C GLY A 32 -18.32 7.33 -1.04
N LYS A 33 -17.39 7.42 -0.08
CA LYS A 33 -17.69 7.77 1.31
C LYS A 33 -17.00 9.08 1.76
N GLU A 34 -16.79 10.00 0.86
CA GLU A 34 -16.18 11.30 1.13
C GLU A 34 -14.71 11.25 1.57
N TYR A 35 -14.05 10.11 1.38
CA TYR A 35 -12.61 9.98 1.59
C TYR A 35 -11.88 10.28 0.29
N ASP A 36 -10.80 11.03 0.36
CA ASP A 36 -10.04 11.44 -0.81
C ASP A 36 -8.63 10.90 -0.88
N ILE A 37 -8.10 10.39 0.23
CA ILE A 37 -6.74 9.86 0.28
C ILE A 37 -6.73 8.57 1.07
N ILE A 38 -6.05 7.55 0.53
CA ILE A 38 -5.75 6.32 1.24
C ILE A 38 -4.27 6.34 1.58
N THR A 39 -3.93 6.09 2.84
CA THR A 39 -2.56 5.93 3.28
C THR A 39 -2.34 4.50 3.75
N LEU A 40 -1.15 3.98 3.52
CA LEU A 40 -0.76 2.66 4.01
C LEU A 40 0.73 2.62 4.32
N THR A 41 1.11 1.62 5.09
CA THR A 41 2.52 1.38 5.39
C THR A 41 2.90 -0.03 5.01
N THR A 42 4.14 -0.22 4.59
CA THR A 42 4.68 -1.53 4.25
C THR A 42 6.18 -1.57 4.56
N PHE A 43 6.68 -2.76 4.86
CA PHE A 43 8.11 -2.94 5.04
C PHE A 43 8.79 -3.23 3.72
N GLY A 44 10.12 -3.01 3.66
CA GLY A 44 10.92 -3.25 2.45
C GLY A 44 10.77 -4.68 1.92
N PHE A 45 10.68 -5.68 2.81
CA PHE A 45 10.51 -7.07 2.40
C PHE A 45 9.11 -7.39 1.86
N GLN A 46 8.15 -6.48 2.06
CA GLN A 46 6.75 -6.66 1.64
C GLN A 46 6.46 -6.03 0.29
N ALA A 47 7.49 -5.73 -0.48
CA ALA A 47 7.40 -5.24 -1.86
C ALA A 47 6.66 -3.90 -2.01
N PRO A 48 7.26 -2.78 -1.55
CA PRO A 48 6.65 -1.46 -1.77
C PRO A 48 6.44 -1.16 -3.26
N GLU A 49 7.21 -1.76 -4.15
CA GLU A 49 7.04 -1.60 -5.58
C GLU A 49 5.66 -2.06 -6.08
N PHE A 50 5.08 -3.06 -5.43
CA PHE A 50 3.73 -3.51 -5.73
C PHE A 50 2.72 -2.37 -5.61
N TYR A 51 2.81 -1.60 -4.52
CA TYR A 51 1.89 -0.49 -4.30
C TYR A 51 2.19 0.69 -5.23
N LYS A 52 3.46 0.92 -5.54
CA LYS A 52 3.83 1.96 -6.50
C LYS A 52 3.19 1.71 -7.87
N LYS A 53 3.15 0.44 -8.31
CA LYS A 53 2.51 0.07 -9.57
C LYS A 53 1.01 0.32 -9.56
N LEU A 54 0.40 0.34 -8.39
CA LEU A 54 -1.02 0.63 -8.23
C LEU A 54 -1.30 2.13 -8.08
N GLY A 55 -0.28 2.96 -8.20
CA GLY A 55 -0.43 4.40 -8.15
C GLY A 55 -0.13 5.03 -6.80
N TYR A 56 0.35 4.27 -5.84
CA TYR A 56 0.73 4.79 -4.54
C TYR A 56 2.09 5.50 -4.62
N LYS A 57 2.17 6.63 -3.94
CA LYS A 57 3.38 7.44 -3.86
C LYS A 57 4.02 7.22 -2.50
N VAL A 58 5.34 7.10 -2.47
CA VAL A 58 6.09 7.04 -1.21
C VAL A 58 6.21 8.45 -0.65
N ASP A 59 5.61 8.69 0.51
CA ASP A 59 5.67 9.98 1.18
C ASP A 59 6.87 10.06 2.13
N PHE A 60 7.20 8.96 2.75
CA PHE A 60 8.26 8.91 3.76
C PHE A 60 8.79 7.49 3.89
N VAL A 61 10.08 7.36 4.19
CA VAL A 61 10.71 6.08 4.48
C VAL A 61 11.43 6.19 5.82
N ARG A 62 11.09 5.32 6.74
CA ARG A 62 11.85 5.19 7.99
C ARG A 62 12.92 4.14 7.75
N ASN A 63 14.16 4.58 7.58
CA ASN A 63 15.27 3.70 7.27
C ASN A 63 15.66 2.83 8.46
N ASN A 64 16.06 1.60 8.14
CA ASN A 64 16.62 0.66 9.10
C ASN A 64 17.96 0.20 8.54
N SER A 65 18.87 -0.21 9.43
CA SER A 65 20.17 -0.76 8.97
C SER A 65 20.00 -1.99 8.10
N ASP A 66 18.94 -2.76 8.31
CA ASP A 66 18.51 -3.81 7.40
C ASP A 66 17.41 -3.23 6.51
N SER A 67 17.68 -3.09 5.22
CA SER A 67 16.76 -2.46 4.27
C SER A 67 15.41 -3.19 4.18
N ARG A 68 15.38 -4.49 4.49
CA ARG A 68 14.13 -5.25 4.50
C ARG A 68 13.19 -4.80 5.62
N LEU A 69 13.75 -4.19 6.68
CA LEU A 69 13.00 -3.69 7.83
C LEU A 69 12.72 -2.19 7.74
N SER A 70 13.15 -1.54 6.67
CA SER A 70 12.78 -0.15 6.43
C SER A 70 11.27 -0.07 6.22
N LYS A 71 10.65 0.93 6.82
CA LYS A 71 9.19 1.10 6.75
C LYS A 71 8.85 2.20 5.75
N TYR A 72 7.99 1.89 4.81
CA TYR A 72 7.56 2.79 3.75
C TYR A 72 6.15 3.29 4.04
N PHE A 73 5.96 4.60 3.97
CA PHE A 73 4.68 5.25 4.15
C PHE A 73 4.22 5.76 2.78
N LEU A 74 3.09 5.24 2.31
CA LEU A 74 2.61 5.53 0.96
C LEU A 74 1.20 6.10 1.01
N SER A 75 0.87 6.88 -0.01
CA SER A 75 -0.48 7.42 -0.14
C SER A 75 -0.92 7.42 -1.59
N LYS A 76 -2.24 7.41 -1.78
CA LYS A 76 -2.86 7.54 -3.10
C LYS A 76 -4.14 8.36 -2.97
N LYS A 77 -4.28 9.32 -3.86
CA LYS A 77 -5.51 10.09 -3.98
C LYS A 77 -6.54 9.28 -4.77
N ILE A 78 -7.72 9.16 -4.23
CA ILE A 78 -8.79 8.36 -4.83
C ILE A 78 -9.96 9.19 -5.33
#